data_d3659a549661409d03f474e3bd3674b3
#
_entry.id   d3659a549661409d03f474e3bd3674b3
#
_cell.length_a   1.000
_cell.length_b   1.000
_cell.length_c   1.000
_cell.angle_alpha   90.00
_cell.angle_beta   90.00
_cell.angle_gamma   90.00
#
_symmetry.space_group_name_H-M   'P 1'
#
loop_
_entity.id
_entity.type
_entity.pdbx_description
1 polymer ?
#
loop_
_entity_poly.entity_id
_entity_poly.type
_entity_poly.pdbx_seq_one_letter_code
_entity_poly.pdbx_strand_id
1 'polypeptide(L)'
;LVLRLDDDGRSLWIGSNIGVGRLDEVGLTVYDARDGAASGAIRSIVPTPQDGYWFGGQKGLWRFESEPSAPVLSSGAIVGDVEREPDAWQAYVGRQLSIYFDTGDIHTTADRIQVFYRVAEGDRWGAWKPTRGRSIPLAFAAPGAYQVELVARDLSFNYSTPVIHTVNAVTPPPTVLVPWLGVIQTRIFGLMLIFAAIACVGLGYVGYEYLRLRRRASAAVRRRFNPYVSGEPVRREDMFFGRQDLVARIAATLHNNSIMIHGERRIGKTTLLYQLANVLRKVRDKSYWFLPVYVDMEGTTETKLFHLLMEDILGVVNDLAELSPGARTQIAALHFWAQADGKYDDRTFGRDLRTIMTILEEYALAHQQARQVRLILLMDEMDTLSRFDRVYQQQLRRIFMRDFAATLGAVVAGIELSKDWDRVESPWFNLFNEIEIQPLTHVAARELLVKPVQNYYRYDEDALQFILAQCEGRPFRVQQYGLESVNHMLRQRRRRIRMEDVLYAHNLIQSEQNIQAAQAGLTRQAAVEGAGLPTPGLLLPT
;
A
#
# COMPACT_ATOMS: atom_id res chain seq x y z
N LEU A 1 -75.17 -54.09 -14.15
CA LEU A 1 -74.54 -53.30 -13.17
C LEU A 1 -75.24 -53.52 -11.84
N VAL A 2 -74.54 -53.88 -10.79
CA VAL A 2 -75.04 -54.00 -9.39
C VAL A 2 -74.30 -53.00 -8.57
N LEU A 3 -74.99 -52.17 -7.81
CA LEU A 3 -74.43 -51.16 -6.93
C LEU A 3 -74.82 -51.44 -5.48
N ARG A 4 -73.85 -51.35 -4.59
CA ARG A 4 -74.07 -51.47 -3.15
C ARG A 4 -73.28 -50.47 -2.38
N LEU A 5 -73.94 -49.59 -1.63
CA LEU A 5 -73.24 -48.68 -0.73
C LEU A 5 -72.67 -49.55 0.44
N ASP A 6 -71.42 -49.29 0.81
CA ASP A 6 -70.79 -49.96 1.91
C ASP A 6 -71.47 -49.57 3.22
N ASP A 7 -71.34 -50.39 4.22
CA ASP A 7 -72.04 -50.21 5.51
C ASP A 7 -71.52 -48.97 6.26
N ASP A 8 -70.28 -48.52 5.97
CA ASP A 8 -69.71 -47.26 6.45
C ASP A 8 -70.29 -46.01 5.76
N GLY A 9 -71.05 -46.19 4.66
CA GLY A 9 -71.63 -45.11 3.89
C GLY A 9 -70.67 -44.27 3.09
N ARG A 10 -69.36 -44.61 3.05
CA ARG A 10 -68.29 -43.84 2.43
C ARG A 10 -67.83 -44.38 1.08
N SER A 11 -68.09 -45.66 0.82
CA SER A 11 -67.68 -46.28 -0.43
C SER A 11 -68.80 -47.04 -1.12
N LEU A 12 -68.72 -47.19 -2.43
CA LEU A 12 -69.70 -47.83 -3.29
C LEU A 12 -69.09 -49.06 -3.99
N TRP A 13 -69.60 -50.21 -3.70
CA TRP A 13 -69.31 -51.45 -4.41
C TRP A 13 -70.04 -51.50 -5.77
N ILE A 14 -69.28 -51.80 -6.80
CA ILE A 14 -69.77 -51.83 -8.18
C ILE A 14 -69.51 -53.21 -8.79
N GLY A 15 -70.56 -53.97 -8.99
CA GLY A 15 -70.53 -55.21 -9.74
C GLY A 15 -70.89 -54.93 -11.22
N SER A 16 -70.02 -55.31 -12.12
CA SER A 16 -70.16 -55.08 -13.55
C SER A 16 -70.09 -56.40 -14.34
N ASN A 17 -70.25 -56.35 -15.64
CA ASN A 17 -70.09 -57.49 -16.58
C ASN A 17 -68.61 -57.93 -16.72
N ILE A 18 -67.69 -57.17 -16.23
CA ILE A 18 -66.22 -57.44 -16.31
C ILE A 18 -65.54 -57.67 -14.96
N GLY A 19 -66.25 -57.49 -13.82
CA GLY A 19 -65.71 -57.72 -12.49
C GLY A 19 -66.28 -56.78 -11.45
N VAL A 20 -65.52 -56.63 -10.34
CA VAL A 20 -65.89 -55.85 -9.15
C VAL A 20 -64.96 -54.63 -9.04
N GLY A 21 -65.58 -53.52 -8.66
CA GLY A 21 -64.85 -52.31 -8.27
C GLY A 21 -65.41 -51.73 -7.00
N ARG A 22 -64.62 -50.95 -6.28
CA ARG A 22 -65.03 -50.18 -5.09
C ARG A 22 -64.60 -48.71 -5.32
N LEU A 23 -65.55 -47.82 -5.15
CA LEU A 23 -65.38 -46.38 -5.39
C LEU A 23 -65.62 -45.63 -4.10
N ASP A 24 -64.74 -44.68 -3.79
CA ASP A 24 -64.93 -43.69 -2.75
C ASP A 24 -64.65 -42.27 -3.26
N GLU A 25 -64.45 -41.31 -2.35
CA GLU A 25 -64.16 -39.91 -2.68
C GLU A 25 -62.77 -39.70 -3.31
N VAL A 26 -61.84 -40.63 -3.09
CA VAL A 26 -60.47 -40.56 -3.56
C VAL A 26 -60.33 -41.18 -4.95
N GLY A 27 -61.02 -42.30 -5.23
CA GLY A 27 -60.99 -42.93 -6.52
C GLY A 27 -61.50 -44.37 -6.56
N LEU A 28 -61.51 -44.94 -7.76
CA LEU A 28 -61.96 -46.29 -8.04
C LEU A 28 -60.83 -47.32 -7.93
N THR A 29 -61.05 -48.41 -7.19
CA THR A 29 -60.24 -49.63 -7.23
C THR A 29 -60.97 -50.73 -7.99
N VAL A 30 -60.28 -51.43 -8.84
CA VAL A 30 -60.80 -52.59 -9.56
C VAL A 30 -60.08 -53.84 -9.04
N TYR A 31 -60.86 -54.84 -8.58
CA TYR A 31 -60.35 -56.10 -8.13
C TYR A 31 -60.24 -57.07 -9.31
N ASP A 32 -59.16 -57.77 -9.39
CA ASP A 32 -58.89 -58.72 -10.46
C ASP A 32 -58.49 -60.11 -9.93
N ALA A 33 -58.08 -61.00 -10.80
CA ALA A 33 -57.74 -62.39 -10.39
C ALA A 33 -56.54 -62.47 -9.41
N ARG A 34 -55.66 -61.44 -9.33
CA ARG A 34 -54.55 -61.37 -8.38
C ARG A 34 -55.07 -61.12 -6.96
N ASP A 35 -56.22 -60.50 -6.81
CA ASP A 35 -56.90 -60.26 -5.55
C ASP A 35 -57.85 -61.40 -5.17
N GLY A 36 -57.82 -62.50 -5.93
CA GLY A 36 -58.70 -63.62 -5.74
C GLY A 36 -60.15 -63.40 -6.27
N ALA A 37 -60.41 -62.23 -6.89
CA ALA A 37 -61.74 -61.88 -7.33
C ALA A 37 -62.18 -62.73 -8.56
N ALA A 38 -63.40 -63.13 -8.53
CA ALA A 38 -64.02 -63.90 -9.63
C ALA A 38 -64.10 -62.99 -10.93
N SER A 39 -63.58 -63.53 -12.00
CA SER A 39 -63.70 -62.87 -13.32
C SER A 39 -65.09 -63.07 -13.92
N GLY A 40 -65.60 -62.02 -14.59
CA GLY A 40 -66.89 -62.09 -15.28
C GLY A 40 -68.01 -61.28 -14.62
N ALA A 41 -69.22 -61.43 -15.11
CA ALA A 41 -70.35 -60.62 -14.69
C ALA A 41 -70.75 -60.89 -13.27
N ILE A 42 -70.76 -59.88 -12.40
CA ILE A 42 -71.21 -59.87 -11.03
C ILE A 42 -72.71 -59.51 -11.04
N ARG A 43 -73.49 -60.33 -10.37
CA ARG A 43 -74.96 -60.19 -10.36
C ARG A 43 -75.56 -59.90 -8.96
N SER A 44 -74.81 -60.17 -7.89
CA SER A 44 -75.22 -59.88 -6.54
C SER A 44 -74.05 -59.51 -5.61
N ILE A 45 -74.28 -58.62 -4.65
CA ILE A 45 -73.33 -58.16 -3.63
C ILE A 45 -74.07 -58.23 -2.30
N VAL A 46 -73.64 -59.10 -1.39
CA VAL A 46 -74.32 -59.39 -0.10
C VAL A 46 -73.31 -59.19 1.03
N PRO A 47 -73.60 -58.38 2.07
CA PRO A 47 -72.72 -58.18 3.19
C PRO A 47 -72.65 -59.44 4.03
N THR A 48 -71.50 -59.60 4.73
CA THR A 48 -71.35 -60.65 5.76
C THR A 48 -71.46 -60.05 7.17
N PRO A 49 -71.78 -60.81 8.23
CA PRO A 49 -71.84 -60.30 9.61
C PRO A 49 -70.45 -59.79 10.14
N GLN A 50 -69.37 -60.04 9.45
CA GLN A 50 -67.97 -59.79 9.85
C GLN A 50 -67.28 -58.87 8.87
N ASP A 51 -67.79 -57.68 8.59
CA ASP A 51 -67.19 -56.63 7.75
C ASP A 51 -66.66 -57.14 6.41
N GLY A 52 -67.41 -58.01 5.71
CA GLY A 52 -67.02 -58.54 4.41
C GLY A 52 -68.22 -58.60 3.46
N TYR A 53 -67.93 -59.05 2.24
CA TYR A 53 -68.95 -59.16 1.18
C TYR A 53 -68.79 -60.45 0.40
N TRP A 54 -69.98 -61.05 0.07
CA TRP A 54 -70.07 -62.09 -0.92
C TRP A 54 -70.47 -61.49 -2.27
N PHE A 55 -69.70 -61.80 -3.32
CA PHE A 55 -69.98 -61.43 -4.69
C PHE A 55 -70.42 -62.67 -5.46
N GLY A 56 -71.65 -62.68 -5.89
CA GLY A 56 -72.21 -63.75 -6.71
C GLY A 56 -72.14 -63.41 -8.18
N GLY A 57 -71.45 -64.21 -8.94
CA GLY A 57 -71.22 -63.97 -10.37
C GLY A 57 -71.37 -65.18 -11.27
N GLN A 58 -71.22 -65.02 -12.53
CA GLN A 58 -71.40 -66.09 -13.53
C GLN A 58 -70.38 -67.24 -13.36
N LYS A 59 -69.22 -66.97 -12.75
CA LYS A 59 -68.11 -67.90 -12.60
C LYS A 59 -67.96 -68.36 -11.13
N GLY A 60 -68.94 -68.14 -10.27
CA GLY A 60 -68.96 -68.63 -8.86
C GLY A 60 -69.12 -67.50 -7.83
N LEU A 61 -68.78 -67.85 -6.59
CA LEU A 61 -68.83 -66.95 -5.46
C LEU A 61 -67.39 -66.47 -5.12
N TRP A 62 -67.25 -65.20 -4.81
CA TRP A 62 -66.03 -64.62 -4.26
C TRP A 62 -66.39 -63.96 -2.93
N ARG A 63 -65.53 -64.18 -1.89
CA ARG A 63 -65.65 -63.57 -0.59
C ARG A 63 -64.53 -62.52 -0.42
N PHE A 64 -64.95 -61.34 -0.10
CA PHE A 64 -64.03 -60.26 0.32
C PHE A 64 -64.14 -60.18 1.87
N GLU A 65 -63.00 -60.15 2.54
CA GLU A 65 -62.83 -59.85 3.94
C GLU A 65 -62.04 -58.59 4.10
N SER A 66 -62.56 -57.62 4.86
CA SER A 66 -61.88 -56.38 5.12
C SER A 66 -60.83 -56.60 6.21
N GLU A 67 -59.64 -56.14 5.99
CA GLU A 67 -58.57 -56.18 6.96
C GLU A 67 -58.31 -54.76 7.52
N PRO A 68 -58.12 -54.61 8.88
CA PRO A 68 -58.11 -53.31 9.51
C PRO A 68 -56.73 -52.62 9.47
N SER A 69 -55.67 -53.26 8.91
CA SER A 69 -54.34 -52.66 8.86
C SER A 69 -54.24 -51.59 7.77
N ALA A 70 -53.79 -50.44 8.17
CA ALA A 70 -53.57 -49.36 7.20
C ALA A 70 -52.16 -49.45 6.55
N PRO A 71 -52.04 -49.13 5.25
CA PRO A 71 -50.75 -49.12 4.58
C PRO A 71 -49.85 -48.01 5.14
N VAL A 72 -48.55 -48.26 5.13
CA VAL A 72 -47.54 -47.27 5.44
C VAL A 72 -47.12 -46.54 4.18
N LEU A 73 -47.15 -45.21 4.23
CA LEU A 73 -46.66 -44.36 3.16
C LEU A 73 -45.48 -43.56 3.72
N SER A 74 -44.32 -43.71 3.10
CA SER A 74 -43.17 -42.87 3.36
C SER A 74 -42.83 -42.05 2.12
N SER A 75 -42.69 -40.73 2.25
CA SER A 75 -42.22 -39.95 1.14
C SER A 75 -40.69 -39.76 1.24
N GLY A 76 -40.02 -40.04 0.14
CA GLY A 76 -38.58 -39.95 0.00
C GLY A 76 -38.10 -38.58 -0.48
N ALA A 77 -37.15 -38.58 -1.43
CA ALA A 77 -36.56 -37.37 -1.95
C ALA A 77 -37.49 -36.63 -2.90
N ILE A 78 -37.46 -35.32 -2.87
CA ILE A 78 -37.95 -34.45 -3.95
C ILE A 78 -36.76 -34.15 -4.85
N VAL A 79 -36.89 -34.45 -6.15
CA VAL A 79 -35.82 -34.31 -7.16
C VAL A 79 -36.27 -33.36 -8.24
N GLY A 80 -35.39 -32.45 -8.65
CA GLY A 80 -35.62 -31.43 -9.68
C GLY A 80 -34.82 -30.17 -9.39
N ASP A 81 -35.15 -29.07 -10.05
CA ASP A 81 -34.62 -27.74 -9.75
C ASP A 81 -35.29 -27.20 -8.46
N VAL A 82 -34.93 -27.78 -7.33
CA VAL A 82 -35.52 -27.47 -6.01
C VAL A 82 -34.42 -27.26 -4.96
N GLU A 83 -34.66 -26.33 -4.06
CA GLU A 83 -33.80 -26.07 -2.89
C GLU A 83 -34.60 -26.41 -1.63
N ARG A 84 -33.94 -27.07 -0.64
CA ARG A 84 -34.58 -27.41 0.62
C ARG A 84 -34.45 -26.25 1.60
N GLU A 85 -35.58 -25.74 2.02
CA GLU A 85 -35.70 -24.79 3.13
C GLU A 85 -36.03 -25.55 4.45
N PRO A 86 -35.90 -24.94 5.62
CA PRO A 86 -36.16 -25.64 6.90
C PRO A 86 -37.52 -26.31 6.97
N ASP A 87 -38.60 -25.68 6.52
CA ASP A 87 -39.97 -26.15 6.61
C ASP A 87 -40.67 -26.33 5.27
N ALA A 88 -39.96 -26.12 4.14
CA ALA A 88 -40.55 -26.17 2.82
C ALA A 88 -39.51 -26.54 1.76
N TRP A 89 -40.00 -26.75 0.53
CA TRP A 89 -39.15 -26.87 -0.67
C TRP A 89 -39.36 -25.67 -1.56
N GLN A 90 -38.28 -25.06 -2.00
CA GLN A 90 -38.35 -24.00 -3.02
C GLN A 90 -38.23 -24.60 -4.41
N ALA A 91 -39.18 -24.33 -5.26
CA ALA A 91 -39.21 -24.78 -6.67
C ALA A 91 -39.32 -23.59 -7.62
N TYR A 92 -38.79 -23.72 -8.82
CA TYR A 92 -38.93 -22.67 -9.82
C TYR A 92 -40.18 -22.87 -10.70
N VAL A 93 -40.95 -21.79 -10.89
CA VAL A 93 -42.13 -21.79 -11.79
C VAL A 93 -41.75 -22.27 -13.17
N GLY A 94 -42.59 -23.16 -13.74
CA GLY A 94 -42.40 -23.77 -15.05
C GLY A 94 -41.34 -24.88 -15.11
N ARG A 95 -40.69 -25.20 -13.99
CA ARG A 95 -39.75 -26.32 -13.89
C ARG A 95 -40.44 -27.53 -13.28
N GLN A 96 -40.08 -28.71 -13.80
CA GLN A 96 -40.63 -29.98 -13.30
C GLN A 96 -39.87 -30.46 -12.08
N LEU A 97 -40.58 -30.86 -11.03
CA LEU A 97 -40.09 -31.60 -9.90
C LEU A 97 -40.78 -32.96 -9.76
N SER A 98 -40.20 -33.90 -9.09
CA SER A 98 -40.75 -35.22 -8.83
C SER A 98 -40.64 -35.57 -7.34
N ILE A 99 -41.79 -35.90 -6.74
CA ILE A 99 -41.82 -36.38 -5.36
C ILE A 99 -41.83 -37.91 -5.41
N TYR A 100 -40.79 -38.52 -4.83
CA TYR A 100 -40.68 -39.97 -4.74
C TYR A 100 -41.31 -40.44 -3.44
N PHE A 101 -41.94 -41.58 -3.46
CA PHE A 101 -42.54 -42.21 -2.32
C PHE A 101 -42.37 -43.72 -2.36
N ASP A 102 -42.48 -44.36 -1.19
CA ASP A 102 -42.50 -45.81 -1.03
C ASP A 102 -43.68 -46.21 -0.17
N THR A 103 -44.22 -47.40 -0.45
CA THR A 103 -45.41 -47.91 0.24
C THR A 103 -45.18 -49.35 0.68
N GLY A 104 -45.74 -49.70 1.82
CA GLY A 104 -45.72 -51.06 2.35
C GLY A 104 -47.00 -51.37 3.12
N ASP A 105 -47.42 -52.62 3.08
CA ASP A 105 -48.53 -53.13 3.86
C ASP A 105 -48.27 -54.61 4.20
N ILE A 106 -48.92 -55.12 5.24
CA ILE A 106 -48.74 -56.49 5.71
C ILE A 106 -49.50 -57.46 4.79
N HIS A 107 -50.67 -57.05 4.31
CA HIS A 107 -51.63 -57.90 3.59
C HIS A 107 -51.73 -57.55 2.11
N THR A 108 -51.55 -56.30 1.76
CA THR A 108 -51.63 -55.83 0.36
C THR A 108 -50.21 -55.71 -0.24
N THR A 109 -49.97 -56.39 -1.34
CA THR A 109 -48.67 -56.25 -2.05
C THR A 109 -48.44 -54.84 -2.56
N ALA A 110 -47.19 -54.36 -2.56
CA ALA A 110 -46.87 -52.97 -2.90
C ALA A 110 -47.33 -52.50 -4.30
N ASP A 111 -47.49 -53.43 -5.25
CA ASP A 111 -48.03 -53.16 -6.58
C ASP A 111 -49.56 -52.97 -6.62
N ARG A 112 -50.26 -53.36 -5.55
CA ARG A 112 -51.72 -53.22 -5.38
C ARG A 112 -52.10 -52.06 -4.46
N ILE A 113 -51.15 -51.46 -3.73
CA ILE A 113 -51.39 -50.25 -2.97
C ILE A 113 -51.51 -49.09 -3.93
N GLN A 114 -52.62 -48.38 -3.87
CA GLN A 114 -52.86 -47.20 -4.68
C GLN A 114 -52.45 -45.93 -3.92
N VAL A 115 -51.62 -45.05 -4.56
CA VAL A 115 -51.26 -43.76 -3.97
C VAL A 115 -51.99 -42.66 -4.75
N PHE A 116 -52.60 -41.77 -4.00
CA PHE A 116 -53.30 -40.61 -4.52
C PHE A 116 -52.60 -39.36 -3.98
N TYR A 117 -52.68 -38.31 -4.78
CA TYR A 117 -52.22 -37.02 -4.35
C TYR A 117 -53.20 -35.92 -4.75
N ARG A 118 -53.17 -34.84 -3.97
CA ARG A 118 -53.84 -33.60 -4.32
C ARG A 118 -52.94 -32.42 -4.02
N VAL A 119 -53.18 -31.31 -4.68
CA VAL A 119 -52.41 -30.11 -4.53
C VAL A 119 -53.32 -28.98 -4.06
N ALA A 120 -52.92 -28.26 -3.03
CA ALA A 120 -53.59 -27.03 -2.63
C ALA A 120 -52.80 -25.80 -3.07
N GLU A 121 -53.54 -24.77 -3.46
CA GLU A 121 -53.04 -23.43 -3.63
C GLU A 121 -53.71 -22.54 -2.57
N GLY A 122 -52.91 -22.11 -1.56
CA GLY A 122 -53.46 -21.54 -0.33
C GLY A 122 -54.36 -22.56 0.40
N ASP A 123 -55.61 -22.18 0.76
CA ASP A 123 -56.54 -23.03 1.52
C ASP A 123 -57.45 -23.90 0.63
N ARG A 124 -57.28 -23.86 -0.70
CA ARG A 124 -58.12 -24.62 -1.63
C ARG A 124 -57.45 -25.89 -2.12
N TRP A 125 -57.95 -27.05 -1.71
CA TRP A 125 -57.54 -28.36 -2.21
C TRP A 125 -58.12 -28.66 -3.58
N GLY A 126 -57.28 -29.16 -4.49
CA GLY A 126 -57.73 -29.73 -5.75
C GLY A 126 -58.31 -31.15 -5.57
N ALA A 127 -58.83 -31.72 -6.65
CA ALA A 127 -59.32 -33.09 -6.65
C ALA A 127 -58.18 -34.10 -6.50
N TRP A 128 -58.46 -35.24 -5.87
CA TRP A 128 -57.57 -36.38 -5.77
C TRP A 128 -57.19 -36.93 -7.14
N LYS A 129 -55.90 -37.20 -7.35
CA LYS A 129 -55.38 -37.79 -8.59
C LYS A 129 -54.62 -39.07 -8.27
N PRO A 130 -54.88 -40.17 -8.97
CA PRO A 130 -54.10 -41.39 -8.80
C PRO A 130 -52.69 -41.23 -9.36
N THR A 131 -51.70 -41.83 -8.70
CA THR A 131 -50.34 -41.90 -9.21
C THR A 131 -50.14 -43.10 -10.14
N ARG A 132 -49.19 -42.99 -11.07
CA ARG A 132 -48.69 -44.13 -11.85
C ARG A 132 -47.19 -44.27 -11.56
N GLY A 133 -46.80 -45.33 -10.86
CA GLY A 133 -45.43 -45.56 -10.48
C GLY A 133 -45.12 -45.00 -9.08
N ARG A 134 -43.82 -44.83 -8.75
CA ARG A 134 -43.30 -44.43 -7.42
C ARG A 134 -42.89 -42.95 -7.34
N SER A 135 -43.35 -42.12 -8.27
CA SER A 135 -43.08 -40.69 -8.22
C SER A 135 -44.24 -39.87 -8.77
N ILE A 136 -44.37 -38.64 -8.29
CA ILE A 136 -45.39 -37.69 -8.70
C ILE A 136 -44.67 -36.53 -9.43
N PRO A 137 -44.78 -36.43 -10.74
CA PRO A 137 -44.27 -35.27 -11.48
C PRO A 137 -45.19 -34.07 -11.26
N LEU A 138 -44.66 -32.97 -10.84
CA LEU A 138 -45.34 -31.71 -10.59
C LEU A 138 -44.65 -30.54 -11.29
N ALA A 139 -45.40 -29.57 -11.72
CA ALA A 139 -44.93 -28.28 -12.21
C ALA A 139 -45.93 -27.19 -11.83
N PHE A 140 -45.43 -26.10 -11.25
CA PHE A 140 -46.28 -24.99 -10.83
C PHE A 140 -46.26 -23.89 -11.89
N ALA A 141 -47.44 -23.39 -12.23
CA ALA A 141 -47.60 -22.39 -13.29
C ALA A 141 -47.43 -20.94 -12.77
N ALA A 142 -47.65 -20.70 -11.49
CA ALA A 142 -47.58 -19.40 -10.87
C ALA A 142 -46.73 -19.43 -9.59
N PRO A 143 -46.13 -18.32 -9.19
CA PRO A 143 -45.45 -18.24 -7.90
C PRO A 143 -46.47 -18.25 -6.75
N GLY A 144 -46.16 -18.96 -5.68
CA GLY A 144 -47.03 -19.10 -4.52
C GLY A 144 -46.62 -20.24 -3.61
N ALA A 145 -47.30 -20.37 -2.48
CA ALA A 145 -47.14 -21.48 -1.57
C ALA A 145 -48.16 -22.58 -1.91
N TYR A 146 -47.67 -23.76 -2.21
CA TYR A 146 -48.44 -24.93 -2.54
C TYR A 146 -48.24 -26.01 -1.47
N GLN A 147 -49.31 -26.76 -1.19
CA GLN A 147 -49.22 -27.97 -0.38
C GLN A 147 -49.55 -29.19 -1.24
N VAL A 148 -48.76 -30.23 -1.13
CA VAL A 148 -48.94 -31.48 -1.82
C VAL A 148 -49.19 -32.55 -0.79
N GLU A 149 -50.43 -33.11 -0.76
CA GLU A 149 -50.83 -34.16 0.16
C GLU A 149 -50.86 -35.50 -0.58
N LEU A 150 -50.25 -36.49 0.03
CA LEU A 150 -50.23 -37.88 -0.45
C LEU A 150 -50.92 -38.79 0.53
N VAL A 151 -51.70 -39.74 0.04
CA VAL A 151 -52.26 -40.83 0.83
C VAL A 151 -52.12 -42.16 0.06
N ALA A 152 -51.84 -43.22 0.76
CA ALA A 152 -51.86 -44.58 0.23
C ALA A 152 -53.12 -45.26 0.67
N ARG A 153 -53.71 -46.08 -0.18
CA ARG A 153 -54.92 -46.88 0.07
C ARG A 153 -54.67 -48.34 -0.31
N ASP A 154 -54.98 -49.23 0.58
CA ASP A 154 -54.92 -50.67 0.34
C ASP A 154 -56.19 -51.21 -0.38
N LEU A 155 -56.24 -52.50 -0.56
CA LEU A 155 -57.42 -53.18 -1.16
C LEU A 155 -58.64 -53.23 -0.21
N SER A 156 -58.42 -53.07 1.09
CA SER A 156 -59.48 -53.00 2.10
C SER A 156 -60.04 -51.59 2.29
N PHE A 157 -59.49 -50.59 1.58
CA PHE A 157 -59.82 -49.17 1.69
C PHE A 157 -59.38 -48.52 2.99
N ASN A 158 -58.34 -49.10 3.66
CA ASN A 158 -57.65 -48.40 4.73
C ASN A 158 -56.71 -47.39 4.13
N TYR A 159 -56.63 -46.23 4.78
CA TYR A 159 -55.79 -45.11 4.34
C TYR A 159 -54.58 -44.94 5.27
N SER A 160 -53.45 -44.70 4.69
CA SER A 160 -52.27 -44.28 5.41
C SER A 160 -52.46 -42.93 6.10
N THR A 161 -51.61 -42.60 7.05
CA THR A 161 -51.47 -41.22 7.51
C THR A 161 -51.08 -40.34 6.33
N PRO A 162 -51.73 -39.16 6.11
CA PRO A 162 -51.39 -38.26 5.05
C PRO A 162 -49.95 -37.70 5.21
N VAL A 163 -49.22 -37.64 4.12
CA VAL A 163 -47.93 -36.97 4.04
C VAL A 163 -48.08 -35.66 3.27
N ILE A 164 -47.76 -34.56 3.91
CA ILE A 164 -47.90 -33.23 3.33
C ILE A 164 -46.53 -32.61 3.10
N HIS A 165 -46.27 -32.14 1.87
CA HIS A 165 -45.11 -31.37 1.51
C HIS A 165 -45.52 -29.95 1.18
N THR A 166 -44.82 -28.97 1.78
CA THR A 166 -44.96 -27.55 1.43
C THR A 166 -43.93 -27.21 0.38
N VAL A 167 -44.41 -26.62 -0.75
CA VAL A 167 -43.55 -26.21 -1.86
C VAL A 167 -43.79 -24.73 -2.17
N ASN A 168 -42.77 -23.91 -2.05
CA ASN A 168 -42.79 -22.51 -2.41
C ASN A 168 -42.32 -22.36 -3.86
N ALA A 169 -43.23 -22.07 -4.75
CA ALA A 169 -42.92 -21.81 -6.17
C ALA A 169 -42.48 -20.36 -6.32
N VAL A 170 -41.26 -20.13 -6.80
CA VAL A 170 -40.70 -18.81 -7.03
C VAL A 170 -40.33 -18.60 -8.50
N THR A 171 -40.31 -17.33 -8.94
CA THR A 171 -39.86 -17.03 -10.29
C THR A 171 -38.36 -17.28 -10.43
N PRO A 172 -37.89 -17.95 -11.47
CA PRO A 172 -36.45 -18.16 -11.66
C PRO A 172 -35.71 -16.81 -11.79
N PRO A 173 -34.49 -16.69 -11.26
CA PRO A 173 -33.72 -15.46 -11.39
C PRO A 173 -33.46 -15.13 -12.87
N PRO A 174 -33.43 -13.85 -13.25
CA PRO A 174 -33.18 -13.47 -14.63
C PRO A 174 -31.77 -13.91 -15.04
N THR A 175 -31.66 -14.49 -16.22
CA THR A 175 -30.40 -15.02 -16.76
C THR A 175 -30.07 -14.37 -18.09
N VAL A 176 -28.77 -14.28 -18.41
CA VAL A 176 -28.25 -13.81 -19.68
C VAL A 176 -27.42 -14.91 -20.33
N LEU A 177 -27.60 -15.14 -21.60
CA LEU A 177 -26.77 -16.05 -22.38
C LEU A 177 -25.50 -15.32 -22.80
N VAL A 178 -24.37 -15.74 -22.24
CA VAL A 178 -23.04 -15.22 -22.58
C VAL A 178 -22.38 -16.21 -23.53
N PRO A 179 -22.00 -15.81 -24.77
CA PRO A 179 -21.25 -16.68 -25.67
C PRO A 179 -20.01 -17.21 -24.98
N TRP A 180 -19.73 -18.51 -25.08
CA TRP A 180 -18.59 -19.23 -24.46
C TRP A 180 -18.73 -19.60 -22.98
N LEU A 181 -19.61 -18.95 -22.19
CA LEU A 181 -19.79 -19.18 -20.75
C LEU A 181 -21.17 -19.79 -20.43
N GLY A 182 -22.10 -19.83 -21.43
CA GLY A 182 -23.42 -20.37 -21.23
C GLY A 182 -24.40 -19.39 -20.54
N VAL A 183 -25.39 -19.95 -19.86
CA VAL A 183 -26.45 -19.16 -19.19
C VAL A 183 -25.97 -18.77 -17.80
N ILE A 184 -25.87 -17.48 -17.53
CA ILE A 184 -25.39 -16.92 -16.26
C ILE A 184 -26.47 -16.01 -15.67
N GLN A 185 -26.61 -16.01 -14.35
CA GLN A 185 -27.49 -15.07 -13.66
C GLN A 185 -27.07 -13.63 -13.92
N THR A 186 -28.02 -12.75 -14.17
CA THR A 186 -27.77 -11.32 -14.50
C THR A 186 -26.92 -10.61 -13.45
N ARG A 187 -27.07 -10.95 -12.17
CA ARG A 187 -26.26 -10.37 -11.08
C ARG A 187 -24.78 -10.74 -11.20
N ILE A 188 -24.48 -12.00 -11.49
CA ILE A 188 -23.09 -12.48 -11.66
C ILE A 188 -22.48 -11.84 -12.89
N PHE A 189 -23.23 -11.74 -13.99
CA PHE A 189 -22.78 -11.06 -15.21
C PHE A 189 -22.45 -9.58 -14.95
N GLY A 190 -23.29 -8.87 -14.19
CA GLY A 190 -23.02 -7.49 -13.77
C GLY A 190 -21.72 -7.35 -12.97
N LEU A 191 -21.48 -8.24 -12.01
CA LEU A 191 -20.22 -8.27 -11.25
C LEU A 191 -19.00 -8.53 -12.14
N MET A 192 -19.11 -9.46 -13.10
CA MET A 192 -18.03 -9.72 -14.06
C MET A 192 -17.69 -8.50 -14.91
N LEU A 193 -18.72 -7.73 -15.36
CA LEU A 193 -18.49 -6.48 -16.10
C LEU A 193 -17.80 -5.42 -15.26
N ILE A 194 -18.18 -5.27 -13.99
CA ILE A 194 -17.52 -4.34 -13.06
C ILE A 194 -16.05 -4.74 -12.87
N PHE A 195 -15.76 -6.02 -12.64
CA PHE A 195 -14.39 -6.51 -12.53
C PHE A 195 -13.57 -6.27 -13.79
N ALA A 196 -14.17 -6.55 -14.96
CA ALA A 196 -13.51 -6.29 -16.23
C ALA A 196 -13.21 -4.79 -16.44
N ALA A 197 -14.14 -3.91 -16.07
CA ALA A 197 -13.94 -2.47 -16.14
C ALA A 197 -12.79 -2.01 -15.21
N ILE A 198 -12.75 -2.48 -13.96
CA ILE A 198 -11.68 -2.20 -13.01
C ILE A 198 -10.32 -2.68 -13.54
N ALA A 199 -10.28 -3.89 -14.10
CA ALA A 199 -9.07 -4.45 -14.69
C ALA A 199 -8.58 -3.62 -15.90
N CYS A 200 -9.50 -3.18 -16.77
CA CYS A 200 -9.17 -2.32 -17.90
C CYS A 200 -8.63 -0.95 -17.46
N VAL A 201 -9.22 -0.33 -16.43
CA VAL A 201 -8.72 0.93 -15.86
C VAL A 201 -7.34 0.73 -15.26
N GLY A 202 -7.13 -0.35 -14.49
CA GLY A 202 -5.84 -0.70 -13.91
C GLY A 202 -4.75 -0.92 -14.95
N LEU A 203 -5.03 -1.69 -15.99
CA LEU A 203 -4.12 -1.91 -17.10
C LEU A 203 -3.83 -0.62 -17.88
N GLY A 204 -4.86 0.22 -18.09
CA GLY A 204 -4.72 1.52 -18.72
C GLY A 204 -3.81 2.45 -17.90
N TYR A 205 -3.97 2.48 -16.58
CA TYR A 205 -3.11 3.25 -15.69
C TYR A 205 -1.65 2.77 -15.72
N VAL A 206 -1.42 1.46 -15.63
CA VAL A 206 -0.08 0.87 -15.72
C VAL A 206 0.57 1.19 -17.08
N GLY A 207 -0.20 1.05 -18.17
CA GLY A 207 0.24 1.42 -19.51
C GLY A 207 0.60 2.90 -19.62
N TYR A 208 -0.24 3.78 -19.08
CA TYR A 208 0.01 5.23 -19.05
C TYR A 208 1.30 5.57 -18.26
N GLU A 209 1.48 5.03 -17.06
CA GLU A 209 2.70 5.25 -16.27
C GLU A 209 3.95 4.71 -16.98
N TYR A 210 3.87 3.53 -17.59
CA TYR A 210 4.96 2.98 -18.40
C TYR A 210 5.34 3.90 -19.56
N LEU A 211 4.36 4.39 -20.31
CA LEU A 211 4.59 5.32 -21.42
C LEU A 211 5.16 6.68 -20.93
N ARG A 212 4.66 7.18 -19.80
CA ARG A 212 5.13 8.40 -19.14
C ARG A 212 6.60 8.30 -18.74
N LEU A 213 6.97 7.19 -18.07
CA LEU A 213 8.35 6.91 -17.69
C LEU A 213 9.27 6.78 -18.93
N ARG A 214 8.80 6.08 -19.96
CA ARG A 214 9.54 5.92 -21.22
C ARG A 214 9.74 7.26 -21.94
N ARG A 215 8.74 8.15 -21.94
CA ARG A 215 8.85 9.50 -22.50
C ARG A 215 9.81 10.37 -21.71
N ARG A 216 9.76 10.33 -20.36
CA ARG A 216 10.70 11.07 -19.48
C ARG A 216 12.13 10.61 -19.69
N ALA A 217 12.39 9.31 -19.73
CA ALA A 217 13.71 8.76 -19.99
C ALA A 217 14.23 9.14 -21.38
N SER A 218 13.38 9.18 -22.41
CA SER A 218 13.76 9.62 -23.76
C SER A 218 14.08 11.12 -23.81
N ALA A 219 13.32 11.93 -23.08
CA ALA A 219 13.56 13.37 -22.97
C ALA A 219 14.86 13.66 -22.21
N ALA A 220 15.15 12.89 -21.14
CA ALA A 220 16.37 13.00 -20.36
C ALA A 220 17.62 12.74 -21.21
N VAL A 221 17.61 11.69 -22.04
CA VAL A 221 18.72 11.41 -22.98
C VAL A 221 18.87 12.54 -24.00
N ARG A 222 17.78 13.07 -24.57
CA ARG A 222 17.84 14.22 -25.51
C ARG A 222 18.37 15.48 -24.84
N ARG A 223 17.98 15.75 -23.59
CA ARG A 223 18.43 16.93 -22.82
C ARG A 223 19.77 16.71 -22.15
N ARG A 224 20.40 15.55 -22.31
CA ARG A 224 21.65 15.17 -21.64
C ARG A 224 21.58 15.36 -20.13
N PHE A 225 20.47 14.94 -19.53
CA PHE A 225 20.24 15.07 -18.09
C PHE A 225 21.28 14.27 -17.32
N ASN A 226 22.08 14.98 -16.51
CA ASN A 226 23.02 14.40 -15.59
C ASN A 226 22.88 15.11 -14.23
N PRO A 227 22.44 14.42 -13.17
CA PRO A 227 22.21 15.05 -11.87
C PRO A 227 23.47 15.17 -11.02
N TYR A 228 24.55 14.46 -11.36
CA TYR A 228 25.76 14.44 -10.56
C TYR A 228 26.58 15.72 -10.74
N VAL A 229 27.20 16.15 -9.63
CA VAL A 229 28.01 17.36 -9.57
C VAL A 229 29.40 16.98 -9.05
N SER A 230 30.45 17.44 -9.71
CA SER A 230 31.82 17.25 -9.25
C SER A 230 32.46 18.61 -8.97
N GLY A 231 33.06 18.77 -7.84
CA GLY A 231 33.77 19.98 -7.42
C GLY A 231 32.95 20.96 -6.58
N GLU A 232 31.62 20.93 -6.64
CA GLU A 232 30.77 21.81 -5.86
C GLU A 232 30.03 21.04 -4.73
N PRO A 233 29.70 21.70 -3.62
CA PRO A 233 28.89 21.08 -2.56
C PRO A 233 27.45 20.85 -3.01
N VAL A 234 26.88 19.73 -2.58
CA VAL A 234 25.51 19.35 -2.92
C VAL A 234 24.53 20.17 -2.07
N ARG A 235 23.82 21.09 -2.70
CA ARG A 235 22.79 21.91 -2.04
C ARG A 235 21.39 21.27 -2.08
N ARG A 236 21.15 20.41 -3.06
CA ARG A 236 19.86 19.74 -3.29
C ARG A 236 19.65 18.61 -2.28
N GLU A 237 18.49 18.59 -1.63
CA GLU A 237 18.12 17.55 -0.64
C GLU A 237 17.99 16.16 -1.27
N ASP A 238 17.49 16.07 -2.51
CA ASP A 238 17.30 14.81 -3.25
C ASP A 238 18.63 14.17 -3.73
N MET A 239 19.74 14.85 -3.54
CA MET A 239 21.09 14.36 -3.81
C MET A 239 21.90 14.09 -2.52
N PHE A 240 21.27 14.19 -1.34
CA PHE A 240 21.91 13.96 -0.05
C PHE A 240 21.53 12.59 0.52
N PHE A 241 22.49 11.70 0.66
CA PHE A 241 22.27 10.31 1.08
C PHE A 241 23.20 9.90 2.24
N GLY A 242 22.67 9.03 3.10
CA GLY A 242 23.41 8.30 4.13
C GLY A 242 23.86 9.10 5.35
N ARG A 243 23.45 10.37 5.48
CA ARG A 243 23.81 11.23 6.61
C ARG A 243 22.64 12.03 7.17
N GLN A 244 21.41 11.67 6.81
CA GLN A 244 20.19 12.32 7.28
C GLN A 244 20.08 12.23 8.80
N ASP A 245 20.37 11.06 9.38
CA ASP A 245 20.34 10.83 10.83
C ASP A 245 21.41 11.64 11.57
N LEU A 246 22.59 11.82 10.94
CA LEU A 246 23.63 12.67 11.49
C LEU A 246 23.18 14.13 11.55
N VAL A 247 22.60 14.65 10.47
CA VAL A 247 22.06 16.03 10.42
C VAL A 247 20.96 16.21 11.47
N ALA A 248 20.03 15.25 11.58
CA ALA A 248 18.96 15.29 12.57
C ALA A 248 19.50 15.29 14.01
N ARG A 249 20.50 14.45 14.29
CA ARG A 249 21.17 14.39 15.61
C ARG A 249 21.88 15.69 15.94
N ILE A 250 22.60 16.29 14.98
CA ILE A 250 23.24 17.60 15.16
C ILE A 250 22.20 18.66 15.47
N ALA A 251 21.15 18.77 14.65
CA ALA A 251 20.10 19.75 14.84
C ALA A 251 19.43 19.65 16.23
N ALA A 252 19.21 18.43 16.72
CA ALA A 252 18.61 18.19 18.04
C ALA A 252 19.47 18.65 19.22
N THR A 253 20.79 18.81 19.05
CA THR A 253 21.70 19.18 20.12
C THR A 253 22.08 20.66 20.11
N LEU A 254 21.80 21.40 19.05
CA LEU A 254 22.23 22.79 18.86
C LEU A 254 21.57 23.82 19.78
N HIS A 255 20.52 23.43 20.49
CA HIS A 255 19.91 24.32 21.49
C HIS A 255 20.85 24.66 22.66
N ASN A 256 21.79 23.77 23.00
CA ASN A 256 22.71 23.97 24.13
C ASN A 256 24.19 23.78 23.78
N ASN A 257 24.49 23.22 22.60
CA ASN A 257 25.87 22.83 22.27
C ASN A 257 26.34 23.50 20.97
N SER A 258 27.65 23.74 20.91
CA SER A 258 28.35 23.99 19.66
C SER A 258 29.08 22.72 19.20
N ILE A 259 29.21 22.51 17.90
CA ILE A 259 29.69 21.26 17.33
C ILE A 259 30.90 21.52 16.43
N MET A 260 31.90 20.67 16.53
CA MET A 260 33.04 20.62 15.64
C MET A 260 32.93 19.40 14.73
N ILE A 261 32.96 19.63 13.43
CA ILE A 261 32.92 18.61 12.40
C ILE A 261 34.28 18.54 11.72
N HIS A 262 34.95 17.41 11.84
CA HIS A 262 36.22 17.22 11.18
C HIS A 262 36.24 15.96 10.29
N GLY A 263 37.22 15.89 9.41
CA GLY A 263 37.38 14.75 8.51
C GLY A 263 38.12 15.13 7.23
N GLU A 264 38.44 14.15 6.43
CA GLU A 264 39.24 14.30 5.23
C GLU A 264 38.70 15.37 4.26
N ARG A 265 39.56 15.90 3.42
CA ARG A 265 39.17 16.79 2.33
C ARG A 265 38.22 16.06 1.36
N ARG A 266 37.18 16.77 0.92
CA ARG A 266 36.15 16.22 -0.02
C ARG A 266 35.31 15.08 0.56
N ILE A 267 35.29 14.91 1.88
CA ILE A 267 34.40 13.96 2.54
C ILE A 267 32.94 14.45 2.62
N GLY A 268 32.66 15.72 2.34
CA GLY A 268 31.32 16.30 2.29
C GLY A 268 30.92 17.12 3.53
N LYS A 269 31.87 17.77 4.21
CA LYS A 269 31.63 18.70 5.34
C LYS A 269 30.74 19.86 4.92
N THR A 270 31.13 20.58 3.88
CA THR A 270 30.39 21.71 3.31
C THR A 270 28.95 21.31 2.93
N THR A 271 28.77 20.15 2.28
CA THR A 271 27.44 19.61 1.96
C THR A 271 26.61 19.40 3.22
N LEU A 272 27.21 18.86 4.28
CA LEU A 272 26.52 18.62 5.56
C LEU A 272 26.06 19.94 6.19
N LEU A 273 26.91 21.01 6.17
CA LEU A 273 26.54 22.34 6.66
C LEU A 273 25.35 22.91 5.89
N TYR A 274 25.34 22.84 4.54
CA TYR A 274 24.16 23.27 3.75
C TYR A 274 22.91 22.50 4.08
N GLN A 275 22.98 21.18 4.23
CA GLN A 275 21.81 20.37 4.59
C GLN A 275 21.33 20.64 6.01
N LEU A 276 22.26 20.88 6.94
CA LEU A 276 21.93 21.31 8.29
C LEU A 276 21.22 22.67 8.29
N ALA A 277 21.69 23.64 7.50
CA ALA A 277 20.99 24.91 7.33
C ALA A 277 19.56 24.72 6.83
N ASN A 278 19.35 23.83 5.83
CA ASN A 278 18.03 23.52 5.32
C ASN A 278 17.12 22.90 6.38
N VAL A 279 17.63 22.00 7.20
CA VAL A 279 16.89 21.36 8.29
C VAL A 279 16.54 22.39 9.35
N LEU A 280 17.50 23.19 9.81
CA LEU A 280 17.28 24.22 10.86
C LEU A 280 16.22 25.25 10.46
N ARG A 281 16.19 25.67 9.20
CA ARG A 281 15.13 26.58 8.67
C ARG A 281 13.72 25.96 8.73
N LYS A 282 13.63 24.63 8.67
CA LYS A 282 12.35 23.89 8.67
C LYS A 282 11.92 23.44 10.06
N VAL A 283 12.82 23.39 11.03
CA VAL A 283 12.51 23.02 12.41
C VAL A 283 11.47 23.96 13.00
N ARG A 284 10.43 23.40 13.59
CA ARG A 284 9.39 24.13 14.33
C ARG A 284 9.47 23.71 15.79
N ASP A 285 10.23 24.47 16.58
CA ASP A 285 10.35 24.30 18.01
C ASP A 285 9.57 25.39 18.73
N LYS A 286 8.85 25.06 19.83
CA LYS A 286 8.04 26.03 20.59
C LYS A 286 8.91 26.97 21.44
N SER A 287 10.12 26.57 21.76
CA SER A 287 11.04 27.34 22.61
C SER A 287 12.04 28.14 21.80
N TYR A 288 12.54 27.58 20.71
CA TYR A 288 13.65 28.13 19.93
C TYR A 288 13.28 28.34 18.46
N TRP A 289 13.66 29.50 17.93
CA TRP A 289 13.77 29.74 16.50
C TRP A 289 15.24 29.71 16.08
N PHE A 290 15.59 28.75 15.26
CA PHE A 290 16.97 28.61 14.74
C PHE A 290 17.14 29.43 13.47
N LEU A 291 18.12 30.33 13.46
CA LEU A 291 18.51 31.12 12.31
C LEU A 291 19.94 30.71 11.89
N PRO A 292 20.10 29.81 10.88
CA PRO A 292 21.39 29.38 10.41
C PRO A 292 22.00 30.42 9.47
N VAL A 293 23.25 30.77 9.72
CA VAL A 293 24.10 31.64 8.91
C VAL A 293 25.30 30.83 8.46
N TYR A 294 25.49 30.70 7.16
CA TYR A 294 26.68 30.05 6.59
C TYR A 294 27.81 31.06 6.44
N VAL A 295 28.99 30.70 6.89
CA VAL A 295 30.21 31.54 6.87
C VAL A 295 31.33 30.71 6.24
N ASP A 296 31.92 31.24 5.16
CA ASP A 296 33.08 30.65 4.52
C ASP A 296 34.36 31.38 4.96
N MET A 297 35.22 30.65 5.68
CA MET A 297 36.45 31.20 6.19
C MET A 297 37.63 31.15 5.20
N GLU A 298 37.42 30.54 4.00
CA GLU A 298 38.49 30.43 3.00
C GLU A 298 39.02 31.81 2.58
N GLY A 299 40.32 32.00 2.63
CA GLY A 299 40.99 33.25 2.25
C GLY A 299 40.76 34.46 3.14
N THR A 300 40.06 34.28 4.30
CA THR A 300 39.83 35.36 5.28
C THR A 300 41.08 35.65 6.05
N THR A 301 41.37 36.95 6.27
CA THR A 301 42.44 37.41 7.13
C THR A 301 41.91 37.70 8.53
N GLU A 302 42.77 37.63 9.54
CA GLU A 302 42.41 37.85 10.96
C GLU A 302 41.76 39.21 11.19
N THR A 303 42.22 40.28 10.51
CA THR A 303 41.67 41.63 10.63
C THR A 303 40.27 41.77 10.02
N LYS A 304 39.88 40.91 9.09
CA LYS A 304 38.57 40.91 8.44
C LYS A 304 37.57 39.94 9.08
N LEU A 305 37.98 39.16 10.08
CA LEU A 305 37.15 38.13 10.66
C LEU A 305 35.79 38.64 11.13
N PHE A 306 35.75 39.68 11.95
CA PHE A 306 34.51 40.21 12.53
C PHE A 306 33.63 40.91 11.49
N HIS A 307 34.28 41.51 10.48
CA HIS A 307 33.56 42.12 9.36
C HIS A 307 32.84 41.06 8.55
N LEU A 308 33.52 39.97 8.15
CA LEU A 308 32.93 38.84 7.44
C LEU A 308 31.74 38.23 8.20
N LEU A 309 31.91 37.97 9.51
CA LEU A 309 30.83 37.43 10.35
C LEU A 309 29.58 38.33 10.36
N MET A 310 29.78 39.65 10.45
CA MET A 310 28.65 40.59 10.45
C MET A 310 28.00 40.70 9.06
N GLU A 311 28.80 40.68 8.00
CA GLU A 311 28.33 40.72 6.61
C GLU A 311 27.40 39.53 6.33
N ASP A 312 27.80 38.30 6.68
CA ASP A 312 27.00 37.09 6.49
C ASP A 312 25.74 37.07 7.38
N ILE A 313 25.84 37.55 8.62
CA ILE A 313 24.67 37.69 9.51
C ILE A 313 23.66 38.66 8.90
N LEU A 314 24.12 39.83 8.46
CA LEU A 314 23.27 40.86 7.86
C LEU A 314 22.64 40.37 6.55
N GLY A 315 23.34 39.57 5.76
CA GLY A 315 22.81 38.91 4.58
C GLY A 315 21.56 38.13 4.90
N VAL A 316 21.64 37.26 5.91
CA VAL A 316 20.48 36.45 6.33
C VAL A 316 19.36 37.28 6.99
N VAL A 317 19.71 38.28 7.78
CA VAL A 317 18.74 39.16 8.46
C VAL A 317 17.95 39.99 7.44
N ASN A 318 18.63 40.54 6.43
CA ASN A 318 17.98 41.34 5.38
C ASN A 318 17.05 40.51 4.48
N ASP A 319 17.29 39.20 4.36
CA ASP A 319 16.43 38.27 3.63
C ASP A 319 15.14 37.90 4.40
N LEU A 320 15.00 38.31 5.68
CA LEU A 320 13.77 38.07 6.43
C LEU A 320 12.61 38.89 5.85
N ALA A 321 11.52 38.21 5.58
CA ALA A 321 10.27 38.84 5.15
C ALA A 321 9.69 39.69 6.29
N GLU A 322 9.10 40.85 5.94
CA GLU A 322 8.30 41.68 6.88
C GLU A 322 9.08 42.27 8.07
N LEU A 323 10.37 42.57 7.89
CA LEU A 323 11.08 43.38 8.88
C LEU A 323 10.41 44.73 9.11
N SER A 324 10.19 45.11 10.39
CA SER A 324 9.57 46.38 10.75
C SER A 324 10.39 47.57 10.25
N PRO A 325 9.76 48.73 9.94
CA PRO A 325 10.48 49.95 9.56
C PRO A 325 11.49 50.38 10.64
N GLY A 326 11.19 50.17 11.92
CA GLY A 326 12.09 50.44 13.05
C GLY A 326 13.34 49.53 13.01
N ALA A 327 13.15 48.23 12.76
CA ALA A 327 14.27 47.27 12.62
C ALA A 327 15.19 47.66 11.47
N ARG A 328 14.63 48.06 10.32
CA ARG A 328 15.42 48.51 9.17
C ARG A 328 16.24 49.77 9.48
N THR A 329 15.65 50.70 10.24
CA THR A 329 16.38 51.92 10.68
C THR A 329 17.51 51.59 11.62
N GLN A 330 17.31 50.64 12.57
CA GLN A 330 18.32 50.20 13.50
C GLN A 330 19.47 49.45 12.77
N ILE A 331 19.13 48.60 11.79
CA ILE A 331 20.14 47.93 10.94
C ILE A 331 20.97 48.92 10.16
N ALA A 332 20.34 49.97 9.60
CA ALA A 332 21.05 51.04 8.86
C ALA A 332 21.96 51.90 9.76
N ALA A 333 21.69 51.94 11.08
CA ALA A 333 22.47 52.69 12.05
C ALA A 333 23.65 51.88 12.68
N LEU A 334 23.88 50.62 12.28
CA LEU A 334 24.97 49.80 12.80
C LEU A 334 26.35 50.40 12.48
N HIS A 335 27.28 50.21 13.38
CA HIS A 335 28.66 50.66 13.22
C HIS A 335 29.33 49.97 12.03
N PHE A 336 28.86 48.78 11.65
CA PHE A 336 29.34 48.03 10.49
C PHE A 336 29.43 48.87 9.24
N TRP A 337 28.43 49.71 8.97
CA TRP A 337 28.38 50.55 7.74
C TRP A 337 29.36 51.74 7.76
N ALA A 338 29.78 52.16 8.92
CA ALA A 338 30.63 53.32 9.10
C ALA A 338 32.15 53.01 9.17
N GLN A 339 32.50 51.71 9.26
CA GLN A 339 33.88 51.30 9.47
C GLN A 339 34.43 50.50 8.29
N ALA A 340 35.71 50.75 7.95
CA ALA A 340 36.44 49.92 7.00
C ALA A 340 36.72 48.52 7.59
N ASP A 341 36.85 47.52 6.74
CA ASP A 341 37.07 46.11 7.10
C ASP A 341 38.07 45.87 8.23
N GLY A 342 39.27 46.48 8.16
CA GLY A 342 40.34 46.29 9.14
C GLY A 342 40.17 47.05 10.45
N LYS A 343 39.11 47.87 10.60
CA LYS A 343 38.81 48.63 11.83
C LYS A 343 37.61 48.10 12.61
N TYR A 344 36.91 47.12 12.06
CA TYR A 344 35.73 46.50 12.66
C TYR A 344 36.17 45.40 13.65
N ASP A 345 36.34 45.80 14.90
CA ASP A 345 36.89 44.95 15.96
C ASP A 345 35.80 44.11 16.70
N ASP A 346 36.23 43.23 17.57
CA ASP A 346 35.36 42.35 18.37
C ASP A 346 34.37 43.11 19.27
N ARG A 347 34.73 44.30 19.75
CA ARG A 347 33.85 45.10 20.63
C ARG A 347 32.75 45.77 19.83
N THR A 348 33.10 46.26 18.64
CA THR A 348 32.16 46.87 17.72
C THR A 348 31.21 45.84 17.15
N PHE A 349 31.72 44.69 16.73
CA PHE A 349 30.95 43.53 16.36
C PHE A 349 29.96 43.10 17.48
N GLY A 350 30.43 43.01 18.72
CA GLY A 350 29.57 42.62 19.85
C GLY A 350 28.48 43.65 20.17
N ARG A 351 28.67 44.95 19.88
CA ARG A 351 27.59 45.97 20.01
C ARG A 351 26.57 45.82 18.92
N ASP A 352 27.00 45.71 17.69
CA ASP A 352 26.09 45.56 16.54
C ASP A 352 25.30 44.24 16.63
N LEU A 353 25.98 43.14 17.04
CA LEU A 353 25.34 41.87 17.24
C LEU A 353 24.22 41.91 18.31
N ARG A 354 24.40 42.65 19.40
CA ARG A 354 23.32 42.84 20.40
C ARG A 354 22.11 43.53 19.79
N THR A 355 22.30 44.55 18.97
CA THR A 355 21.22 45.21 18.25
C THR A 355 20.49 44.26 17.34
N ILE A 356 21.25 43.45 16.56
CA ILE A 356 20.68 42.43 15.70
C ILE A 356 19.90 41.37 16.49
N MET A 357 20.43 40.89 17.63
CA MET A 357 19.72 39.91 18.45
C MET A 357 18.41 40.47 19.01
N THR A 358 18.34 41.71 19.45
CA THR A 358 17.08 42.37 19.88
C THR A 358 16.07 42.39 18.72
N ILE A 359 16.48 42.78 17.53
CA ILE A 359 15.63 42.78 16.33
C ILE A 359 15.09 41.37 16.02
N LEU A 360 15.97 40.36 16.11
CA LEU A 360 15.60 38.97 15.84
C LEU A 360 14.64 38.40 16.90
N GLU A 361 14.80 38.79 18.17
CA GLU A 361 13.90 38.38 19.26
C GLU A 361 12.50 38.98 19.06
N GLU A 362 12.39 40.27 18.71
CA GLU A 362 11.13 40.93 18.36
C GLU A 362 10.49 40.25 17.14
N TYR A 363 11.26 39.95 16.11
CA TYR A 363 10.80 39.25 14.91
C TYR A 363 10.31 37.84 15.23
N ALA A 364 11.03 37.07 16.06
CA ALA A 364 10.65 35.73 16.45
C ALA A 364 9.33 35.68 17.21
N LEU A 365 9.12 36.62 18.12
CA LEU A 365 7.85 36.75 18.85
C LEU A 365 6.69 37.10 17.93
N ALA A 366 6.91 37.95 16.94
CA ALA A 366 5.86 38.41 16.03
C ALA A 366 5.50 37.34 14.95
N HIS A 367 6.46 36.64 14.40
CA HIS A 367 6.29 35.85 13.18
C HIS A 367 6.56 34.35 13.35
N GLN A 368 7.33 33.94 14.35
CA GLN A 368 7.77 32.55 14.50
C GLN A 368 7.13 31.82 15.70
N GLN A 369 6.36 32.52 16.53
CA GLN A 369 5.76 31.99 17.78
C GLN A 369 6.81 31.35 18.72
N ALA A 370 8.07 31.71 18.57
CA ALA A 370 9.18 31.23 19.39
C ALA A 370 9.56 32.25 20.46
N ARG A 371 9.98 31.77 21.64
CA ARG A 371 10.34 32.64 22.77
C ARG A 371 11.81 33.07 22.76
N GLN A 372 12.66 32.29 22.14
CA GLN A 372 14.11 32.51 22.10
C GLN A 372 14.65 32.35 20.68
N VAL A 373 15.59 33.20 20.32
CA VAL A 373 16.31 33.09 19.07
C VAL A 373 17.63 32.37 19.31
N ARG A 374 17.96 31.42 18.45
CA ARG A 374 19.28 30.78 18.42
C ARG A 374 19.91 31.04 17.07
N LEU A 375 20.84 31.98 17.00
CA LEU A 375 21.63 32.24 15.81
C LEU A 375 22.72 31.17 15.72
N ILE A 376 22.75 30.41 14.64
CA ILE A 376 23.69 29.29 14.43
C ILE A 376 24.66 29.64 13.32
N LEU A 377 25.91 29.89 13.66
CA LEU A 377 26.99 30.09 12.68
C LEU A 377 27.46 28.73 12.17
N LEU A 378 27.31 28.51 10.88
CA LEU A 378 27.78 27.32 10.17
C LEU A 378 29.09 27.70 9.46
N MET A 379 30.21 27.51 10.14
CA MET A 379 31.52 28.03 9.72
C MET A 379 32.30 26.92 9.01
N ASP A 380 32.60 27.14 7.74
CA ASP A 380 33.40 26.21 6.95
C ASP A 380 34.87 26.64 6.85
N GLU A 381 35.78 25.75 6.47
CA GLU A 381 37.23 25.93 6.34
C GLU A 381 37.91 26.60 7.56
N MET A 382 37.45 26.16 8.75
CA MET A 382 37.88 26.70 10.04
C MET A 382 39.38 26.46 10.37
N ASP A 383 40.04 25.60 9.60
CA ASP A 383 41.51 25.46 9.68
C ASP A 383 42.22 26.78 9.48
N THR A 384 41.62 27.75 8.79
CA THR A 384 42.10 29.11 8.62
C THR A 384 42.27 29.81 9.98
N LEU A 385 41.32 29.62 10.89
CA LEU A 385 41.35 30.23 12.22
C LEU A 385 42.54 29.73 13.08
N SER A 386 42.96 28.49 12.90
CA SER A 386 44.14 27.94 13.60
C SER A 386 45.46 28.70 13.26
N ARG A 387 45.49 29.42 12.14
CA ARG A 387 46.62 30.22 11.66
C ARG A 387 46.60 31.65 12.18
N PHE A 388 45.49 32.12 12.74
CA PHE A 388 45.33 33.47 13.27
C PHE A 388 46.08 33.63 14.59
N ASP A 389 46.46 34.88 14.90
CA ASP A 389 47.02 35.21 16.20
C ASP A 389 46.04 34.81 17.30
N ARG A 390 46.62 34.33 18.44
CA ARG A 390 45.89 33.86 19.59
C ARG A 390 44.90 34.90 20.15
N VAL A 391 45.19 36.17 19.96
CA VAL A 391 44.31 37.26 20.40
C VAL A 391 42.96 37.22 19.67
N TYR A 392 42.96 37.06 18.36
CA TYR A 392 41.71 36.96 17.57
C TYR A 392 40.91 35.71 17.92
N GLN A 393 41.59 34.60 18.12
CA GLN A 393 40.94 33.37 18.57
C GLN A 393 40.28 33.55 19.96
N GLN A 394 40.94 34.20 20.90
CA GLN A 394 40.41 34.49 22.24
C GLN A 394 39.26 35.50 22.20
N GLN A 395 39.31 36.50 21.30
CA GLN A 395 38.23 37.46 21.11
C GLN A 395 36.96 36.76 20.58
N LEU A 396 37.09 35.88 19.58
CA LEU A 396 35.98 35.12 19.05
C LEU A 396 35.41 34.16 20.11
N ARG A 397 36.26 33.43 20.84
CA ARG A 397 35.83 32.57 21.96
C ARG A 397 35.02 33.36 23.00
N ARG A 398 35.45 34.57 23.36
CA ARG A 398 34.74 35.41 24.34
C ARG A 398 33.31 35.69 23.87
N ILE A 399 33.10 35.99 22.58
CA ILE A 399 31.80 36.19 22.00
C ILE A 399 30.91 34.96 22.16
N PHE A 400 31.42 33.79 21.85
CA PHE A 400 30.63 32.54 21.97
C PHE A 400 30.35 32.14 23.42
N MET A 401 31.30 32.28 24.33
CA MET A 401 31.23 31.71 25.67
C MET A 401 30.65 32.65 26.69
N ARG A 402 30.78 33.94 26.50
CA ARG A 402 30.45 34.94 27.54
C ARG A 402 29.36 35.87 27.07
N ASP A 403 29.53 36.49 25.93
CA ASP A 403 28.68 37.60 25.51
C ASP A 403 27.34 37.09 24.92
N PHE A 404 27.35 35.95 24.25
CA PHE A 404 26.18 35.41 23.52
C PHE A 404 25.98 33.90 23.76
N ALA A 405 26.41 33.34 24.88
CA ALA A 405 26.33 31.89 25.12
C ALA A 405 24.94 31.30 25.03
N ALA A 406 23.90 32.06 25.39
CA ALA A 406 22.49 31.63 25.32
C ALA A 406 21.85 31.77 23.92
N THR A 407 22.34 32.67 23.07
CA THR A 407 21.72 33.05 21.83
C THR A 407 22.49 32.70 20.58
N LEU A 408 23.81 32.49 20.72
CA LEU A 408 24.72 32.14 19.64
C LEU A 408 25.18 30.68 19.80
N GLY A 409 25.09 29.92 18.72
CA GLY A 409 25.69 28.59 18.61
C GLY A 409 26.58 28.51 17.37
N ALA A 410 27.48 27.54 17.34
CA ALA A 410 28.29 27.32 16.15
C ALA A 410 28.41 25.85 15.78
N VAL A 411 28.46 25.61 14.47
CA VAL A 411 28.91 24.35 13.89
C VAL A 411 30.11 24.68 13.01
N VAL A 412 31.28 24.27 13.44
CA VAL A 412 32.54 24.55 12.75
C VAL A 412 33.00 23.32 11.98
N ALA A 413 33.51 23.50 10.78
CA ALA A 413 33.99 22.42 9.92
C ALA A 413 35.43 22.68 9.45
N GLY A 414 36.26 21.65 9.53
CA GLY A 414 37.66 21.71 9.09
C GLY A 414 38.29 20.33 8.91
N ILE A 415 39.57 20.29 8.55
CA ILE A 415 40.26 19.03 8.25
C ILE A 415 40.98 18.51 9.52
N GLU A 416 41.77 19.33 10.15
CA GLU A 416 42.67 18.96 11.27
C GLU A 416 42.34 19.70 12.59
N LEU A 417 41.15 20.27 12.70
CA LEU A 417 40.74 21.07 13.85
C LEU A 417 40.94 20.35 15.20
N SER A 418 40.67 19.07 15.28
CA SER A 418 40.78 18.29 16.50
C SER A 418 42.23 18.27 17.04
N LYS A 419 43.23 18.16 16.18
CA LYS A 419 44.65 18.10 16.58
C LYS A 419 45.12 19.37 17.23
N ASP A 420 44.64 20.53 16.77
CA ASP A 420 45.07 21.84 17.25
C ASP A 420 44.22 22.35 18.41
N TRP A 421 42.93 21.98 18.44
CA TRP A 421 41.97 22.53 19.39
C TRP A 421 41.77 21.66 20.65
N ASP A 422 42.13 20.40 20.61
CA ASP A 422 42.04 19.49 21.78
C ASP A 422 43.22 19.62 22.77
N ARG A 423 44.13 20.57 22.55
CA ARG A 423 45.19 20.87 23.50
C ARG A 423 44.64 21.75 24.61
N VAL A 424 45.01 21.44 25.87
CA VAL A 424 44.61 22.19 27.09
C VAL A 424 44.92 23.70 26.97
N GLU A 425 45.95 24.03 26.21
CA GLU A 425 46.40 25.41 25.94
C GLU A 425 45.59 26.10 24.84
N SER A 426 44.79 25.37 24.09
CA SER A 426 43.99 25.92 23.00
C SER A 426 42.86 26.80 23.54
N PRO A 427 42.58 27.96 22.94
CA PRO A 427 41.40 28.74 23.27
C PRO A 427 40.09 27.97 23.04
N TRP A 428 40.08 26.88 22.28
CA TRP A 428 38.90 26.12 21.86
C TRP A 428 38.64 24.85 22.67
N PHE A 429 39.53 24.53 23.61
CA PHE A 429 39.44 23.35 24.45
C PHE A 429 38.08 23.26 25.17
N ASN A 430 37.41 22.12 25.04
CA ASN A 430 36.09 21.83 25.63
C ASN A 430 34.94 22.77 25.21
N LEU A 431 35.07 23.52 24.12
CA LEU A 431 33.99 24.36 23.62
C LEU A 431 33.02 23.62 22.70
N PHE A 432 33.52 22.68 21.94
CA PHE A 432 32.78 21.98 20.90
C PHE A 432 32.61 20.48 21.20
N ASN A 433 31.44 19.94 20.91
CA ASN A 433 31.25 18.50 20.78
C ASN A 433 31.82 18.05 19.44
N GLU A 434 32.74 17.12 19.47
CA GLU A 434 33.46 16.66 18.29
C GLU A 434 32.69 15.57 17.53
N ILE A 435 32.68 15.70 16.22
CA ILE A 435 32.08 14.71 15.29
C ILE A 435 33.04 14.49 14.14
N GLU A 436 33.55 13.27 14.03
CA GLU A 436 34.33 12.84 12.89
C GLU A 436 33.40 12.35 11.78
N ILE A 437 33.55 12.88 10.55
CA ILE A 437 32.79 12.41 9.40
C ILE A 437 33.49 11.24 8.74
N GLN A 438 32.84 10.09 8.80
CA GLN A 438 33.29 8.88 8.14
C GLN A 438 32.85 8.83 6.66
N PRO A 439 33.53 8.05 5.81
CA PRO A 439 33.04 7.72 4.47
C PRO A 439 31.60 7.18 4.48
N LEU A 440 30.91 7.31 3.35
CA LEU A 440 29.57 6.74 3.21
C LEU A 440 29.63 5.21 3.30
N THR A 441 28.61 4.62 3.92
CA THR A 441 28.43 3.18 3.86
C THR A 441 28.23 2.72 2.43
N HIS A 442 28.50 1.45 2.14
CA HIS A 442 28.29 0.87 0.81
C HIS A 442 26.84 1.08 0.31
N VAL A 443 25.86 0.97 1.22
CA VAL A 443 24.44 1.20 0.91
C VAL A 443 24.20 2.65 0.52
N ALA A 444 24.69 3.60 1.30
CA ALA A 444 24.52 5.03 1.03
C ALA A 444 25.23 5.48 -0.27
N ALA A 445 26.43 4.97 -0.53
CA ALA A 445 27.14 5.22 -1.78
C ALA A 445 26.38 4.66 -3.01
N ARG A 446 25.81 3.47 -2.88
CA ARG A 446 24.94 2.87 -3.90
C ARG A 446 23.68 3.70 -4.14
N GLU A 447 23.05 4.16 -3.08
CA GLU A 447 21.87 5.03 -3.19
C GLU A 447 22.20 6.36 -3.90
N LEU A 448 23.34 6.98 -3.58
CA LEU A 448 23.81 8.19 -4.22
C LEU A 448 24.03 8.01 -5.73
N LEU A 449 24.46 6.82 -6.18
CA LEU A 449 24.61 6.50 -7.60
C LEU A 449 23.28 6.17 -8.28
N VAL A 450 22.41 5.39 -7.62
CA VAL A 450 21.26 4.81 -8.31
C VAL A 450 20.02 5.70 -8.25
N LYS A 451 19.66 6.22 -7.06
CA LYS A 451 18.39 6.95 -6.85
C LYS A 451 18.22 8.18 -7.74
N PRO A 452 19.24 9.03 -7.97
CA PRO A 452 19.07 10.23 -8.79
C PRO A 452 18.73 9.96 -10.25
N VAL A 453 19.13 8.79 -10.76
CA VAL A 453 18.97 8.43 -12.18
C VAL A 453 18.00 7.27 -12.43
N GLN A 454 17.48 6.61 -11.41
CA GLN A 454 16.68 5.37 -11.51
C GLN A 454 15.46 5.47 -12.45
N ASN A 455 14.88 6.66 -12.58
CA ASN A 455 13.75 6.93 -13.46
C ASN A 455 14.13 7.16 -14.92
N TYR A 456 15.41 7.30 -15.21
CA TYR A 456 15.94 7.70 -16.52
C TYR A 456 16.91 6.69 -17.08
N TYR A 457 17.85 6.20 -16.26
CA TYR A 457 18.97 5.35 -16.62
C TYR A 457 19.10 4.19 -15.63
N ARG A 458 19.82 3.15 -16.04
CA ARG A 458 20.13 2.01 -15.16
C ARG A 458 21.61 1.69 -15.25
N TYR A 459 22.22 1.45 -14.11
CA TYR A 459 23.53 0.86 -14.03
C TYR A 459 23.44 -0.65 -14.22
N ASP A 460 24.39 -1.22 -14.97
CA ASP A 460 24.64 -2.65 -14.92
C ASP A 460 25.35 -2.97 -13.58
N GLU A 461 25.05 -4.12 -12.99
CA GLU A 461 25.48 -4.40 -11.61
C GLU A 461 27.01 -4.49 -11.47
N ASP A 462 27.69 -5.07 -12.48
CA ASP A 462 29.15 -5.13 -12.56
C ASP A 462 29.78 -3.74 -12.59
N ALA A 463 29.22 -2.82 -13.38
CA ALA A 463 29.64 -1.42 -13.46
C ALA A 463 29.45 -0.69 -12.12
N LEU A 464 28.32 -0.95 -11.46
CA LEU A 464 28.00 -0.36 -10.17
C LEU A 464 28.97 -0.83 -9.07
N GLN A 465 29.22 -2.14 -8.99
CA GLN A 465 30.15 -2.73 -8.01
C GLN A 465 31.58 -2.21 -8.22
N PHE A 466 32.02 -2.05 -9.46
CA PHE A 466 33.32 -1.48 -9.75
C PHE A 466 33.44 -0.05 -9.20
N ILE A 467 32.45 0.82 -9.46
CA ILE A 467 32.44 2.19 -8.92
C ILE A 467 32.52 2.18 -7.41
N LEU A 468 31.67 1.37 -6.75
CA LEU A 468 31.62 1.31 -5.29
C LEU A 468 32.95 0.87 -4.68
N ALA A 469 33.64 -0.09 -5.30
CA ALA A 469 34.97 -0.53 -4.88
C ALA A 469 36.02 0.56 -5.04
N GLN A 470 35.99 1.33 -6.14
CA GLN A 470 36.98 2.40 -6.41
C GLN A 470 36.76 3.66 -5.56
N CYS A 471 35.53 3.92 -5.14
CA CYS A 471 35.18 5.15 -4.42
C CYS A 471 35.46 5.08 -2.91
N GLU A 472 35.56 3.88 -2.32
CA GLU A 472 35.77 3.66 -0.87
C GLU A 472 34.81 4.48 0.01
N GLY A 473 33.57 4.68 -0.46
CA GLY A 473 32.57 5.49 0.24
C GLY A 473 32.81 7.01 0.24
N ARG A 474 33.78 7.53 -0.49
CA ARG A 474 34.07 8.99 -0.57
C ARG A 474 33.05 9.67 -1.47
N PRO A 475 32.15 10.55 -0.97
CA PRO A 475 31.05 11.13 -1.74
C PRO A 475 31.48 11.85 -3.01
N PHE A 476 32.60 12.58 -2.94
CA PHE A 476 33.17 13.28 -4.09
C PHE A 476 33.51 12.31 -5.22
N ARG A 477 34.18 11.19 -4.91
CA ARG A 477 34.52 10.17 -5.91
C ARG A 477 33.27 9.53 -6.50
N VAL A 478 32.29 9.21 -5.66
CA VAL A 478 31.00 8.65 -6.10
C VAL A 478 30.32 9.58 -7.11
N GLN A 479 30.27 10.89 -6.82
CA GLN A 479 29.73 11.89 -7.72
C GLN A 479 30.55 12.03 -9.03
N GLN A 480 31.87 12.01 -8.93
CA GLN A 480 32.76 12.12 -10.10
C GLN A 480 32.60 10.92 -11.04
N TYR A 481 32.60 9.70 -10.52
CA TYR A 481 32.31 8.50 -11.34
C TYR A 481 30.90 8.54 -11.94
N GLY A 482 29.89 8.93 -11.15
CA GLY A 482 28.52 9.11 -11.63
C GLY A 482 28.44 10.10 -12.78
N LEU A 483 29.09 11.27 -12.63
CA LEU A 483 29.12 12.32 -13.63
C LEU A 483 29.72 11.82 -14.95
N GLU A 484 30.92 11.26 -14.90
CA GLU A 484 31.66 10.90 -16.11
C GLU A 484 31.09 9.66 -16.80
N SER A 485 30.65 8.66 -16.03
CA SER A 485 30.01 7.48 -16.61
C SER A 485 28.69 7.82 -17.31
N VAL A 486 27.86 8.68 -16.69
CA VAL A 486 26.61 9.14 -17.32
C VAL A 486 26.90 10.01 -18.56
N ASN A 487 27.88 10.91 -18.50
CA ASN A 487 28.28 11.72 -19.64
C ASN A 487 28.73 10.86 -20.83
N HIS A 488 29.53 9.82 -20.57
CA HIS A 488 29.99 8.91 -21.63
C HIS A 488 28.82 8.12 -22.23
N MET A 489 27.96 7.50 -21.38
CA MET A 489 26.75 6.82 -21.81
C MET A 489 25.83 7.71 -22.66
N LEU A 490 25.65 8.99 -22.27
CA LEU A 490 24.82 9.96 -23.00
C LEU A 490 25.39 10.33 -24.37
N ARG A 491 26.71 10.41 -24.52
CA ARG A 491 27.38 10.56 -25.83
C ARG A 491 27.03 9.42 -26.78
N GLN A 492 26.92 8.20 -26.23
CA GLN A 492 26.52 7.00 -26.97
C GLN A 492 24.99 6.88 -27.16
N ARG A 493 24.18 7.83 -26.70
CA ARG A 493 22.71 7.86 -26.78
C ARG A 493 22.04 6.62 -26.19
N ARG A 494 22.70 5.98 -25.21
CA ARG A 494 22.17 4.79 -24.49
C ARG A 494 21.39 5.19 -23.24
N ARG A 495 20.83 4.20 -22.53
CA ARG A 495 20.13 4.36 -21.24
C ARG A 495 20.62 3.40 -20.16
N ARG A 496 21.60 2.58 -20.50
CA ARG A 496 22.27 1.67 -19.58
C ARG A 496 23.71 2.10 -19.46
N ILE A 497 24.14 2.31 -18.23
CA ILE A 497 25.52 2.60 -17.87
C ILE A 497 26.21 1.24 -17.71
N ARG A 498 27.13 0.96 -18.60
CA ARG A 498 27.84 -0.32 -18.70
C ARG A 498 29.26 -0.18 -18.16
N MET A 499 29.92 -1.31 -17.98
CA MET A 499 31.32 -1.36 -17.57
C MET A 499 32.22 -0.48 -18.45
N GLU A 500 31.99 -0.45 -19.78
CA GLU A 500 32.76 0.42 -20.71
C GLU A 500 32.68 1.90 -20.35
N ASP A 501 31.51 2.39 -19.89
CA ASP A 501 31.32 3.79 -19.50
C ASP A 501 32.08 4.10 -18.23
N VAL A 502 32.10 3.15 -17.30
CA VAL A 502 32.79 3.27 -16.01
C VAL A 502 34.31 3.18 -16.19
N LEU A 503 34.79 2.30 -17.06
CA LEU A 503 36.23 2.24 -17.40
C LEU A 503 36.71 3.51 -18.07
N TYR A 504 35.90 4.09 -18.95
CA TYR A 504 36.20 5.41 -19.54
C TYR A 504 36.33 6.47 -18.45
N ALA A 505 35.34 6.55 -17.53
CA ALA A 505 35.37 7.48 -16.41
C ALA A 505 36.58 7.24 -15.50
N HIS A 506 36.91 5.98 -15.21
CA HIS A 506 38.08 5.61 -14.41
C HIS A 506 39.39 6.13 -15.03
N ASN A 507 39.62 5.88 -16.31
CA ASN A 507 40.81 6.33 -17.00
C ASN A 507 40.91 7.87 -17.01
N LEU A 508 39.80 8.58 -17.21
CA LEU A 508 39.76 10.03 -17.16
C LEU A 508 40.15 10.56 -15.77
N ILE A 509 39.54 10.02 -14.72
CA ILE A 509 39.79 10.41 -13.33
C ILE A 509 41.22 10.12 -12.93
N GLN A 510 41.80 8.99 -13.33
CA GLN A 510 43.20 8.65 -13.07
C GLN A 510 44.16 9.59 -13.78
N SER A 511 43.89 9.95 -15.05
CA SER A 511 44.70 10.88 -15.81
C SER A 511 44.70 12.29 -15.17
N GLU A 512 43.55 12.79 -14.73
CA GLU A 512 43.44 14.07 -14.02
C GLU A 512 44.22 14.05 -12.69
N GLN A 513 44.17 12.98 -11.92
CA GLN A 513 44.93 12.84 -10.68
C GLN A 513 46.43 12.82 -10.90
N ASN A 514 46.90 12.14 -11.95
CA ASN A 514 48.30 12.09 -12.31
C ASN A 514 48.83 13.48 -12.74
N ILE A 515 48.02 14.24 -13.49
CA ILE A 515 48.37 15.61 -13.89
C ILE A 515 48.45 16.53 -12.67
N GLN A 516 47.48 16.46 -11.76
CA GLN A 516 47.49 17.26 -10.52
C GLN A 516 48.67 16.90 -9.61
N ALA A 517 49.00 15.62 -9.47
CA ALA A 517 50.17 15.17 -8.71
C ALA A 517 51.51 15.69 -9.32
N ALA A 518 51.63 15.65 -10.65
CA ALA A 518 52.80 16.17 -11.35
C ALA A 518 52.94 17.70 -11.16
N GLN A 519 51.84 18.45 -11.26
CA GLN A 519 51.83 19.90 -11.03
C GLN A 519 52.19 20.24 -9.58
N ALA A 520 51.65 19.51 -8.59
CA ALA A 520 51.98 19.70 -7.17
C ALA A 520 53.46 19.39 -6.85
N GLY A 521 54.02 18.38 -7.56
CA GLY A 521 55.44 18.05 -7.48
C GLY A 521 56.34 19.19 -8.01
N LEU A 522 56.00 19.74 -9.15
CA LEU A 522 56.69 20.87 -9.77
C LEU A 522 56.60 22.14 -8.91
N THR A 523 55.46 22.42 -8.29
CA THR A 523 55.27 23.58 -7.41
C THR A 523 56.10 23.44 -6.14
N ARG A 524 56.22 22.23 -5.57
CA ARG A 524 57.10 21.96 -4.44
C ARG A 524 58.59 22.12 -4.77
N GLN A 525 59.02 21.66 -5.96
CA GLN A 525 60.37 21.82 -6.42
C GLN A 525 60.73 23.32 -6.62
N ALA A 526 59.86 24.08 -7.30
CA ALA A 526 60.04 25.52 -7.47
C ALA A 526 60.07 26.31 -6.17
N ALA A 527 59.26 25.88 -5.12
CA ALA A 527 59.29 26.48 -3.79
C ALA A 527 60.58 26.18 -3.03
N VAL A 528 61.17 25.01 -3.24
CA VAL A 528 62.48 24.63 -2.64
C VAL A 528 63.63 25.34 -3.33
N GLU A 529 63.58 25.48 -4.66
CA GLU A 529 64.60 26.20 -5.43
C GLU A 529 64.50 27.72 -5.20
N GLY A 530 63.32 28.30 -5.02
CA GLY A 530 63.12 29.72 -4.69
C GLY A 530 63.59 30.12 -3.28
N ALA A 531 63.63 29.16 -2.34
CA ALA A 531 64.11 29.40 -0.97
C ALA A 531 65.64 29.32 -0.82
N GLY A 532 66.35 28.93 -1.89
CA GLY A 532 67.79 28.67 -1.89
C GLY A 532 68.68 29.71 -2.57
N LEU A 533 68.19 30.87 -3.02
CA LEU A 533 69.01 31.91 -3.59
C LEU A 533 69.53 32.87 -2.50
N PRO A 534 70.84 32.89 -2.20
CA PRO A 534 71.42 33.93 -1.34
C PRO A 534 71.38 35.27 -2.09
N THR A 535 70.88 36.28 -1.41
CA THR A 535 70.94 37.68 -1.90
C THR A 535 72.39 38.05 -2.27
N PRO A 536 72.68 38.56 -3.51
CA PRO A 536 73.98 39.03 -3.81
C PRO A 536 74.26 40.28 -2.98
N GLY A 537 75.25 40.22 -2.12
CA GLY A 537 75.75 41.37 -1.38
C GLY A 537 76.24 42.41 -2.34
N LEU A 538 75.70 43.63 -2.29
CA LEU A 538 76.21 44.80 -2.87
C LEU A 538 77.54 45.11 -2.17
N LEU A 539 78.65 44.76 -2.84
CA LEU A 539 79.99 45.37 -2.56
C LEU A 539 80.02 46.70 -3.25
N LEU A 540 80.03 47.81 -2.49
CA LEU A 540 80.41 49.14 -2.95
C LEU A 540 81.95 49.20 -3.02
N PRO A 541 82.54 49.66 -4.09
CA PRO A 541 83.97 49.92 -4.09
C PRO A 541 84.26 51.27 -3.45
N THR A 542 85.35 51.32 -2.70
CA THR A 542 85.99 52.49 -2.13
C THR A 542 86.39 53.57 -3.14
#